data_64620458c1c75b29a09b794c630ce0b3
#
_entry.id   64620458c1c75b29a09b794c630ce0b3
#
_cell.length_a   1.000
_cell.length_b   1.000
_cell.length_c   1.000
_cell.angle_alpha   90.00
_cell.angle_beta   90.00
_cell.angle_gamma   90.00
#
_symmetry.space_group_name_H-M   'P 1'
#
loop_
_entity.id
_entity.type
_entity.pdbx_description
1 polymer ?
#
loop_
_entity_poly.entity_id
_entity_poly.type
_entity_poly.pdbx_seq_one_letter_code
_entity_poly.pdbx_strand_id
1 'polypeptide(L)'
;MFFQNAIDFLPILLKGAVVTIEITACAFVLSSVLGLILALMKVSRNRAVATAGSTIVNVIRGLPIIVQLFYMYFVLPDLGVQLSAFQAGVLGLGIAYSAYQAENFRAGIEAIDRGQIEAAHAIGMRGPMIMRRVVLPQAFRIALPPYGNTLVMLLKDSSVASTITVAEITRAGQLIASSTFQNMSVYTLVALLYLALGLPLMFAVNRLGKRLALRRGA
;
A
#
# COMPACT_ATOMS: atom_id res chain seq x y z
N MET A 1 -13.68 30.92 17.22
CA MET A 1 -14.26 30.36 15.98
C MET A 1 -13.59 29.02 15.59
N PHE A 2 -12.26 28.94 15.29
CA PHE A 2 -11.60 27.68 14.93
C PHE A 2 -11.73 26.58 16.01
N PHE A 3 -11.46 26.90 17.28
CA PHE A 3 -11.56 25.93 18.39
C PHE A 3 -12.97 25.40 18.63
N GLN A 4 -14.01 26.24 18.46
CA GLN A 4 -15.39 25.81 18.56
C GLN A 4 -15.75 24.84 17.43
N ASN A 5 -15.38 25.19 16.20
CA ASN A 5 -15.55 24.32 15.02
C ASN A 5 -14.80 22.98 15.17
N ALA A 6 -13.61 23.01 15.80
CA ALA A 6 -12.85 21.79 16.05
C ALA A 6 -13.60 20.85 17.00
N ILE A 7 -14.24 21.35 18.05
CA ILE A 7 -15.02 20.53 18.98
C ILE A 7 -16.22 19.88 18.26
N ASP A 8 -16.90 20.61 17.41
CA ASP A 8 -18.09 20.14 16.70
C ASP A 8 -17.76 19.15 15.56
N PHE A 9 -16.67 19.38 14.83
CA PHE A 9 -16.32 18.58 13.65
C PHE A 9 -15.44 17.37 13.96
N LEU A 10 -14.63 17.45 15.01
CA LEU A 10 -13.67 16.38 15.37
C LEU A 10 -14.32 15.00 15.57
N PRO A 11 -15.48 14.85 16.24
CA PRO A 11 -16.11 13.54 16.39
C PRO A 11 -16.50 12.88 15.06
N ILE A 12 -16.93 13.68 14.06
CA ILE A 12 -17.30 13.21 12.73
C ILE A 12 -16.04 12.80 11.96
N LEU A 13 -15.02 13.63 12.00
CA LEU A 13 -13.74 13.38 11.34
C LEU A 13 -13.01 12.17 11.93
N LEU A 14 -13.11 11.94 13.25
CA LEU A 14 -12.54 10.76 13.91
C LEU A 14 -13.22 9.46 13.45
N LYS A 15 -14.52 9.46 13.19
CA LYS A 15 -15.19 8.31 12.56
C LYS A 15 -14.60 8.05 11.16
N GLY A 16 -14.37 9.10 10.38
CA GLY A 16 -13.67 9.00 9.10
C GLY A 16 -12.24 8.46 9.25
N ALA A 17 -11.53 8.82 10.34
CA ALA A 17 -10.20 8.32 10.61
C ALA A 17 -10.17 6.79 10.84
N VAL A 18 -11.18 6.24 11.50
CA VAL A 18 -11.32 4.79 11.64
C VAL A 18 -11.44 4.13 10.27
N VAL A 19 -12.32 4.66 9.39
CA VAL A 19 -12.48 4.12 8.03
C VAL A 19 -11.19 4.25 7.21
N THR A 20 -10.45 5.36 7.37
CA THR A 20 -9.13 5.54 6.75
C THR A 20 -8.16 4.45 7.17
N ILE A 21 -8.10 4.11 8.45
CA ILE A 21 -7.24 3.04 8.98
C ILE A 21 -7.69 1.67 8.44
N GLU A 22 -8.99 1.39 8.47
CA GLU A 22 -9.55 0.12 8.01
C GLU A 22 -9.28 -0.12 6.53
N ILE A 23 -9.58 0.86 5.66
CA ILE A 23 -9.34 0.73 4.22
C ILE A 23 -7.84 0.58 3.92
N THR A 24 -6.99 1.34 4.61
CA THR A 24 -5.53 1.25 4.49
C THR A 24 -5.04 -0.13 4.88
N ALA A 25 -5.46 -0.66 6.02
CA ALA A 25 -5.03 -1.97 6.50
C ALA A 25 -5.49 -3.09 5.56
N CYS A 26 -6.76 -3.09 5.14
CA CYS A 26 -7.30 -4.09 4.21
C CYS A 26 -6.61 -4.04 2.85
N ALA A 27 -6.45 -2.85 2.26
CA ALA A 27 -5.77 -2.67 0.99
C ALA A 27 -4.28 -3.02 1.07
N PHE A 28 -3.62 -2.74 2.21
CA PHE A 28 -2.23 -3.10 2.42
C PHE A 28 -2.01 -4.62 2.49
N VAL A 29 -2.88 -5.34 3.20
CA VAL A 29 -2.83 -6.82 3.24
C VAL A 29 -3.05 -7.39 1.84
N LEU A 30 -4.07 -6.92 1.14
CA LEU A 30 -4.36 -7.36 -0.24
C LEU A 30 -3.18 -7.08 -1.18
N SER A 31 -2.64 -5.86 -1.15
CA SER A 31 -1.50 -5.47 -1.98
C SER A 31 -0.25 -6.28 -1.67
N SER A 32 -0.05 -6.68 -0.41
CA SER A 32 1.09 -7.51 0.00
C SER A 32 1.00 -8.91 -0.58
N VAL A 33 -0.18 -9.52 -0.51
CA VAL A 33 -0.40 -10.87 -1.07
C VAL A 33 -0.26 -10.86 -2.58
N LEU A 34 -0.97 -9.96 -3.27
CA LEU A 34 -0.90 -9.85 -4.73
C LEU A 34 0.50 -9.43 -5.19
N GLY A 35 1.12 -8.49 -4.50
CA GLY A 35 2.48 -8.02 -4.79
C GLY A 35 3.52 -9.13 -4.68
N LEU A 36 3.40 -10.00 -3.67
CA LEU A 36 4.30 -11.15 -3.54
C LEU A 36 4.12 -12.14 -4.69
N ILE A 37 2.88 -12.42 -5.07
CA ILE A 37 2.59 -13.30 -6.23
C ILE A 37 3.22 -12.72 -7.50
N LEU A 38 2.99 -11.42 -7.77
CA LEU A 38 3.52 -10.73 -8.95
C LEU A 38 5.05 -10.68 -8.92
N ALA A 39 5.68 -10.46 -7.77
CA ALA A 39 7.14 -10.50 -7.63
C ALA A 39 7.70 -11.88 -7.97
N LEU A 40 7.10 -12.95 -7.44
CA LEU A 40 7.51 -14.33 -7.73
C LEU A 40 7.33 -14.68 -9.21
N MET A 41 6.27 -14.18 -9.86
CA MET A 41 6.11 -14.31 -11.31
C MET A 41 7.26 -13.62 -12.05
N LYS A 42 7.61 -12.39 -11.68
CA LYS A 42 8.67 -11.60 -12.34
C LYS A 42 10.06 -12.21 -12.23
N VAL A 43 10.38 -12.88 -11.11
CA VAL A 43 11.67 -13.56 -10.93
C VAL A 43 11.67 -15.02 -11.37
N SER A 44 10.58 -15.49 -12.01
CA SER A 44 10.46 -16.86 -12.50
C SER A 44 11.47 -17.17 -13.61
N ARG A 45 12.02 -18.39 -13.60
CA ARG A 45 12.86 -18.90 -14.69
C ARG A 45 12.07 -19.13 -16.00
N ASN A 46 10.75 -19.32 -15.90
CA ASN A 46 9.89 -19.43 -17.07
C ASN A 46 9.64 -18.03 -17.65
N ARG A 47 10.16 -17.78 -18.86
CA ARG A 47 10.05 -16.49 -19.55
C ARG A 47 8.59 -16.04 -19.74
N ALA A 48 7.68 -16.95 -20.06
CA ALA A 48 6.28 -16.62 -20.27
C ALA A 48 5.63 -16.07 -18.95
N VAL A 49 5.92 -16.73 -17.81
CA VAL A 49 5.45 -16.31 -16.49
C VAL A 49 6.07 -14.96 -16.11
N ALA A 50 7.38 -14.79 -16.32
CA ALA A 50 8.08 -13.55 -16.02
C ALA A 50 7.56 -12.37 -16.86
N THR A 51 7.33 -12.60 -18.16
CA THR A 51 6.75 -11.59 -19.04
C THR A 51 5.32 -11.24 -18.63
N ALA A 52 4.48 -12.23 -18.34
CA ALA A 52 3.11 -11.99 -17.87
C ALA A 52 3.09 -11.15 -16.58
N GLY A 53 3.90 -11.52 -15.58
CA GLY A 53 4.03 -10.75 -14.33
C GLY A 53 4.50 -9.32 -14.56
N SER A 54 5.50 -9.13 -15.44
CA SER A 54 6.01 -7.80 -15.80
C SER A 54 4.96 -6.94 -16.51
N THR A 55 4.22 -7.54 -17.45
CA THR A 55 3.15 -6.85 -18.18
C THR A 55 2.03 -6.41 -17.24
N ILE A 56 1.56 -7.30 -16.35
CA ILE A 56 0.53 -6.96 -15.35
C ILE A 56 0.98 -5.79 -14.47
N VAL A 57 2.19 -5.86 -13.92
CA VAL A 57 2.73 -4.78 -13.07
C VAL A 57 2.83 -3.47 -13.85
N ASN A 58 3.29 -3.49 -15.10
CA ASN A 58 3.41 -2.29 -15.93
C ASN A 58 2.05 -1.70 -16.28
N VAL A 59 1.04 -2.51 -16.58
CA VAL A 59 -0.33 -2.05 -16.85
C VAL A 59 -0.92 -1.39 -15.60
N ILE A 60 -0.82 -2.02 -14.43
CA ILE A 60 -1.33 -1.47 -13.17
C ILE A 60 -0.65 -0.12 -12.87
N ARG A 61 0.68 -0.03 -13.01
CA ARG A 61 1.44 1.21 -12.75
C ARG A 61 1.23 2.29 -13.82
N GLY A 62 0.81 1.91 -15.01
CA GLY A 62 0.51 2.83 -16.10
C GLY A 62 -0.84 3.54 -15.95
N LEU A 63 -1.71 3.07 -15.06
CA LEU A 63 -3.03 3.65 -14.84
C LEU A 63 -3.05 4.52 -13.56
N PRO A 64 -3.63 5.73 -13.60
CA PRO A 64 -3.87 6.52 -12.39
C PRO A 64 -4.72 5.74 -11.36
N ILE A 65 -4.36 5.85 -10.08
CA ILE A 65 -5.09 5.15 -9.00
C ILE A 65 -6.57 5.51 -8.99
N ILE A 66 -6.89 6.78 -9.20
CA ILE A 66 -8.29 7.25 -9.25
C ILE A 66 -9.10 6.57 -10.37
N VAL A 67 -8.49 6.33 -11.53
CA VAL A 67 -9.14 5.63 -12.64
C VAL A 67 -9.39 4.17 -12.28
N GLN A 68 -8.46 3.52 -11.60
CA GLN A 68 -8.63 2.15 -11.11
C GLN A 68 -9.79 2.05 -10.11
N LEU A 69 -9.91 3.04 -9.18
CA LEU A 69 -11.04 3.12 -8.25
C LEU A 69 -12.38 3.32 -8.98
N PHE A 70 -12.42 4.21 -9.97
CA PHE A 70 -13.63 4.43 -10.77
C PHE A 70 -14.04 3.18 -11.54
N TYR A 71 -13.07 2.42 -12.04
CA TYR A 71 -13.35 1.15 -12.72
C TYR A 71 -14.00 0.14 -11.79
N MET A 72 -13.47 0.00 -10.54
CA MET A 72 -14.02 -0.90 -9.52
C MET A 72 -15.43 -0.50 -9.07
N TYR A 73 -15.71 0.80 -8.97
CA TYR A 73 -16.97 1.27 -8.38
C TYR A 73 -18.07 1.55 -9.41
N PHE A 74 -17.72 2.06 -10.61
CA PHE A 74 -18.71 2.46 -11.61
C PHE A 74 -18.81 1.50 -12.79
N VAL A 75 -17.73 0.80 -13.17
CA VAL A 75 -17.72 -0.06 -14.36
C VAL A 75 -18.02 -1.53 -14.04
N LEU A 76 -17.50 -2.07 -12.93
CA LEU A 76 -17.78 -3.47 -12.56
C LEU A 76 -19.25 -3.80 -12.35
N PRO A 77 -20.11 -2.90 -11.83
CA PRO A 77 -21.55 -3.15 -11.76
C PRO A 77 -22.20 -3.46 -13.10
N ASP A 78 -21.76 -2.82 -14.19
CA ASP A 78 -22.27 -3.09 -15.55
C ASP A 78 -21.89 -4.51 -16.03
N LEU A 79 -20.86 -5.10 -15.43
CA LEU A 79 -20.45 -6.50 -15.67
C LEU A 79 -21.07 -7.48 -14.67
N GLY A 80 -22.03 -7.02 -13.85
CA GLY A 80 -22.74 -7.83 -12.85
C GLY A 80 -22.03 -7.99 -11.50
N VAL A 81 -20.91 -7.31 -11.25
CA VAL A 81 -20.15 -7.36 -9.98
C VAL A 81 -20.45 -6.11 -9.16
N GLN A 82 -21.37 -6.21 -8.21
CA GLN A 82 -21.71 -5.11 -7.32
C GLN A 82 -20.82 -5.10 -6.08
N LEU A 83 -20.15 -3.98 -5.85
CA LEU A 83 -19.27 -3.74 -4.71
C LEU A 83 -19.78 -2.53 -3.92
N SER A 84 -19.71 -2.61 -2.59
CA SER A 84 -19.84 -1.41 -1.78
C SER A 84 -18.67 -0.45 -2.04
N ALA A 85 -18.84 0.84 -1.75
CA ALA A 85 -17.76 1.82 -1.90
C ALA A 85 -16.47 1.40 -1.15
N PHE A 86 -16.62 0.86 0.05
CA PHE A 86 -15.50 0.35 0.84
C PHE A 86 -14.79 -0.82 0.16
N GLN A 87 -15.53 -1.81 -0.35
CA GLN A 87 -14.97 -2.96 -1.06
C GLN A 87 -14.26 -2.52 -2.35
N ALA A 88 -14.88 -1.64 -3.14
CA ALA A 88 -14.28 -1.09 -4.34
C ALA A 88 -13.00 -0.31 -4.02
N GLY A 89 -12.98 0.45 -2.92
CA GLY A 89 -11.82 1.15 -2.42
C GLY A 89 -10.68 0.22 -2.00
N VAL A 90 -10.99 -0.84 -1.22
CA VAL A 90 -10.00 -1.85 -0.82
C VAL A 90 -9.42 -2.57 -2.03
N LEU A 91 -10.25 -2.99 -2.99
CA LEU A 91 -9.80 -3.69 -4.19
C LEU A 91 -8.98 -2.76 -5.10
N GLY A 92 -9.47 -1.56 -5.38
CA GLY A 92 -8.79 -0.61 -6.26
C GLY A 92 -7.42 -0.19 -5.70
N LEU A 93 -7.36 0.23 -4.43
CA LEU A 93 -6.10 0.56 -3.77
C LEU A 93 -5.20 -0.68 -3.62
N GLY A 94 -5.75 -1.82 -3.23
CA GLY A 94 -4.99 -3.06 -3.07
C GLY A 94 -4.33 -3.53 -4.37
N ILE A 95 -5.06 -3.48 -5.50
CA ILE A 95 -4.53 -3.81 -6.83
C ILE A 95 -3.48 -2.77 -7.25
N ALA A 96 -3.79 -1.48 -7.14
CA ALA A 96 -2.85 -0.42 -7.51
C ALA A 96 -1.51 -0.56 -6.75
N TYR A 97 -1.59 -0.75 -5.44
CA TYR A 97 -0.41 -0.88 -4.58
C TYR A 97 0.29 -2.23 -4.67
N SER A 98 -0.38 -3.29 -5.18
CA SER A 98 0.25 -4.58 -5.42
C SER A 98 1.42 -4.50 -6.40
N ALA A 99 1.33 -3.63 -7.39
CA ALA A 99 2.39 -3.43 -8.36
C ALA A 99 3.63 -2.75 -7.75
N TYR A 100 3.44 -1.83 -6.80
CA TYR A 100 4.55 -1.24 -6.03
C TYR A 100 5.18 -2.25 -5.07
N GLN A 101 4.35 -3.06 -4.40
CA GLN A 101 4.85 -4.13 -3.53
C GLN A 101 5.60 -5.21 -4.32
N ALA A 102 5.14 -5.53 -5.53
CA ALA A 102 5.85 -6.46 -6.42
C ALA A 102 7.27 -5.99 -6.72
N GLU A 103 7.46 -4.70 -7.00
CA GLU A 103 8.80 -4.14 -7.21
C GLU A 103 9.65 -4.14 -5.94
N ASN A 104 9.06 -3.82 -4.78
CA ASN A 104 9.76 -3.88 -3.50
C ASN A 104 10.27 -5.29 -3.20
N PHE A 105 9.43 -6.31 -3.38
CA PHE A 105 9.83 -7.70 -3.15
C PHE A 105 10.84 -8.18 -4.19
N ARG A 106 10.65 -7.86 -5.47
CA ARG A 106 11.57 -8.19 -6.54
C ARG A 106 12.96 -7.58 -6.29
N ALA A 107 13.02 -6.29 -5.96
CA ALA A 107 14.27 -5.61 -5.65
C ALA A 107 14.97 -6.25 -4.43
N GLY A 108 14.21 -6.66 -3.42
CA GLY A 108 14.74 -7.38 -2.27
C GLY A 108 15.37 -8.74 -2.65
N ILE A 109 14.73 -9.49 -3.56
CA ILE A 109 15.24 -10.79 -4.05
C ILE A 109 16.50 -10.60 -4.90
N GLU A 110 16.48 -9.64 -5.82
CA GLU A 110 17.59 -9.39 -6.74
C GLU A 110 18.81 -8.73 -6.07
N ALA A 111 18.63 -8.13 -4.90
CA ALA A 111 19.72 -7.55 -4.11
C ALA A 111 20.59 -8.59 -3.38
N ILE A 112 20.26 -9.88 -3.47
CA ILE A 112 21.07 -10.94 -2.87
C ILE A 112 22.30 -11.20 -3.74
N ASP A 113 23.45 -11.19 -3.09
CA ASP A 113 24.73 -11.44 -3.76
C ASP A 113 24.75 -12.82 -4.46
N ARG A 114 25.19 -12.84 -5.72
CA ARG A 114 25.24 -14.07 -6.52
C ARG A 114 26.19 -15.10 -5.94
N GLY A 115 27.28 -14.68 -5.31
CA GLY A 115 28.24 -15.56 -4.66
C GLY A 115 27.60 -16.39 -3.53
N GLN A 116 26.60 -15.84 -2.81
CA GLN A 116 25.87 -16.62 -1.81
C GLN A 116 25.01 -17.72 -2.46
N ILE A 117 24.43 -17.44 -3.62
CA ILE A 117 23.64 -18.41 -4.37
C ILE A 117 24.57 -19.50 -4.94
N GLU A 118 25.71 -19.11 -5.49
CA GLU A 118 26.74 -20.03 -6.02
C GLU A 118 27.35 -20.91 -4.93
N ALA A 119 27.69 -20.34 -3.77
CA ALA A 119 28.17 -21.08 -2.62
C ALA A 119 27.14 -22.10 -2.12
N ALA A 120 25.86 -21.72 -2.06
CA ALA A 120 24.79 -22.64 -1.70
C ALA A 120 24.64 -23.79 -2.71
N HIS A 121 24.82 -23.53 -4.01
CA HIS A 121 24.85 -24.57 -5.03
C HIS A 121 26.06 -25.50 -4.86
N ALA A 122 27.24 -24.95 -4.54
CA ALA A 122 28.47 -25.74 -4.36
C ALA A 122 28.36 -26.75 -3.22
N ILE A 123 27.58 -26.46 -2.16
CA ILE A 123 27.30 -27.42 -1.07
C ILE A 123 26.08 -28.32 -1.34
N GLY A 124 25.61 -28.38 -2.59
CA GLY A 124 24.56 -29.30 -3.03
C GLY A 124 23.12 -28.83 -2.74
N MET A 125 22.89 -27.56 -2.38
CA MET A 125 21.52 -27.07 -2.17
C MET A 125 20.75 -26.95 -3.49
N ARG A 126 19.52 -27.47 -3.50
CA ARG A 126 18.60 -27.33 -4.64
C ARG A 126 17.97 -25.93 -4.68
N GLY A 127 17.63 -25.43 -5.85
CA GLY A 127 17.06 -24.09 -6.06
C GLY A 127 15.94 -23.68 -5.09
N PRO A 128 14.90 -24.50 -4.86
CA PRO A 128 13.85 -24.18 -3.88
C PRO A 128 14.38 -24.07 -2.43
N MET A 129 15.40 -24.86 -2.08
CA MET A 129 16.03 -24.80 -0.75
C MET A 129 16.84 -23.50 -0.60
N ILE A 130 17.59 -23.10 -1.64
CA ILE A 130 18.33 -21.83 -1.69
C ILE A 130 17.34 -20.66 -1.55
N MET A 131 16.25 -20.66 -2.32
CA MET A 131 15.23 -19.64 -2.23
C MET A 131 14.70 -19.51 -0.78
N ARG A 132 14.32 -20.63 -0.15
CA ARG A 132 13.70 -20.61 1.18
C ARG A 132 14.68 -20.30 2.31
N ARG A 133 15.92 -20.82 2.24
CA ARG A 133 16.89 -20.75 3.36
C ARG A 133 17.91 -19.63 3.23
N VAL A 134 18.22 -19.18 2.01
CA VAL A 134 19.24 -18.16 1.75
C VAL A 134 18.61 -16.87 1.27
N VAL A 135 17.81 -16.92 0.19
CA VAL A 135 17.31 -15.73 -0.49
C VAL A 135 16.17 -15.07 0.28
N LEU A 136 15.07 -15.76 0.55
CA LEU A 136 13.87 -15.14 1.14
C LEU A 136 14.12 -14.49 2.51
N PRO A 137 14.87 -15.09 3.47
CA PRO A 137 15.11 -14.46 4.76
C PRO A 137 15.89 -13.14 4.66
N GLN A 138 16.78 -13.03 3.68
CA GLN A 138 17.56 -11.83 3.45
C GLN A 138 16.76 -10.82 2.62
N ALA A 139 16.11 -11.27 1.55
CA ALA A 139 15.24 -10.44 0.69
C ALA A 139 14.15 -9.75 1.50
N PHE A 140 13.52 -10.45 2.45
CA PHE A 140 12.52 -9.86 3.33
C PHE A 140 13.08 -8.67 4.13
N ARG A 141 14.28 -8.80 4.70
CA ARG A 141 14.91 -7.72 5.45
C ARG A 141 15.25 -6.52 4.57
N ILE A 142 15.64 -6.78 3.31
CA ILE A 142 15.95 -5.71 2.33
C ILE A 142 14.68 -5.02 1.87
N ALA A 143 13.61 -5.75 1.62
CA ALA A 143 12.34 -5.23 1.16
C ALA A 143 11.55 -4.49 2.26
N LEU A 144 11.82 -4.74 3.55
CA LEU A 144 11.00 -4.22 4.65
C LEU A 144 10.96 -2.68 4.75
N PRO A 145 12.07 -1.92 4.57
CA PRO A 145 11.99 -0.45 4.59
C PRO A 145 11.10 0.12 3.46
N PRO A 146 11.29 -0.21 2.16
CA PRO A 146 10.42 0.26 1.10
C PRO A 146 8.99 -0.26 1.24
N TYR A 147 8.79 -1.49 1.75
CA TYR A 147 7.48 -2.05 2.08
C TYR A 147 6.72 -1.18 3.10
N GLY A 148 7.39 -0.77 4.17
CA GLY A 148 6.82 0.12 5.16
C GLY A 148 6.53 1.53 4.61
N ASN A 149 7.39 2.08 3.76
CA ASN A 149 7.14 3.35 3.08
C ASN A 149 5.89 3.29 2.19
N THR A 150 5.65 2.14 1.55
CA THR A 150 4.44 1.92 0.76
C THR A 150 3.18 1.96 1.64
N LEU A 151 3.22 1.47 2.87
CA LEU A 151 2.10 1.60 3.82
C LEU A 151 1.79 3.07 4.15
N VAL A 152 2.84 3.89 4.37
CA VAL A 152 2.66 5.33 4.63
C VAL A 152 2.08 6.06 3.41
N MET A 153 2.48 5.67 2.20
CA MET A 153 1.90 6.21 0.97
C MET A 153 0.43 5.82 0.84
N LEU A 154 0.12 4.54 1.02
CA LEU A 154 -1.24 4.01 0.95
C LEU A 154 -2.19 4.70 1.96
N LEU A 155 -1.71 4.98 3.19
CA LEU A 155 -2.48 5.73 4.18
C LEU A 155 -2.91 7.12 3.65
N LYS A 156 -2.02 7.81 2.97
CA LYS A 156 -2.32 9.13 2.39
C LYS A 156 -3.21 9.03 1.16
N ASP A 157 -2.94 8.08 0.29
CA ASP A 157 -3.68 7.87 -0.95
C ASP A 157 -5.04 7.22 -0.72
N SER A 158 -5.32 6.71 0.51
CA SER A 158 -6.69 6.31 0.88
C SER A 158 -7.69 7.46 0.76
N SER A 159 -7.23 8.73 0.84
CA SER A 159 -8.03 9.93 0.59
C SER A 159 -8.66 9.95 -0.80
N VAL A 160 -8.05 9.31 -1.80
CA VAL A 160 -8.61 9.22 -3.16
C VAL A 160 -9.91 8.40 -3.17
N ALA A 161 -10.11 7.49 -2.19
CA ALA A 161 -11.35 6.74 -2.07
C ALA A 161 -12.57 7.61 -1.71
N SER A 162 -12.37 8.85 -1.26
CA SER A 162 -13.44 9.85 -1.10
C SER A 162 -14.21 10.09 -2.41
N THR A 163 -13.55 9.95 -3.54
CA THR A 163 -14.13 10.17 -4.88
C THR A 163 -15.17 9.11 -5.28
N ILE A 164 -15.07 7.92 -4.68
CA ILE A 164 -16.05 6.83 -4.81
C ILE A 164 -16.93 6.69 -3.56
N THR A 165 -17.12 7.79 -2.83
CA THR A 165 -18.01 7.93 -1.66
C THR A 165 -17.62 7.12 -0.41
N VAL A 166 -16.41 6.59 -0.29
CA VAL A 166 -15.91 6.01 0.96
C VAL A 166 -15.89 7.09 2.04
N ALA A 167 -16.55 6.84 3.17
CA ALA A 167 -16.70 7.81 4.26
C ALA A 167 -15.45 7.91 5.16
N GLU A 168 -14.27 8.07 4.55
CA GLU A 168 -12.98 8.29 5.22
C GLU A 168 -12.81 9.79 5.59
N ILE A 169 -11.66 10.18 6.18
CA ILE A 169 -11.42 11.55 6.69
C ILE A 169 -11.74 12.63 5.65
N THR A 170 -11.26 12.48 4.41
CA THR A 170 -11.43 13.50 3.36
C THR A 170 -12.91 13.64 2.97
N ARG A 171 -13.62 12.51 2.81
CA ARG A 171 -15.05 12.53 2.52
C ARG A 171 -15.86 13.16 3.64
N ALA A 172 -15.56 12.80 4.89
CA ALA A 172 -16.18 13.43 6.05
C ALA A 172 -15.95 14.95 6.05
N GLY A 173 -14.72 15.38 5.78
CA GLY A 173 -14.38 16.79 5.63
C GLY A 173 -15.15 17.49 4.50
N GLN A 174 -15.23 16.87 3.32
CA GLN A 174 -15.99 17.40 2.18
C GLN A 174 -17.46 17.64 2.54
N LEU A 175 -18.10 16.70 3.23
CA LEU A 175 -19.50 16.82 3.64
C LEU A 175 -19.71 17.95 4.66
N ILE A 176 -18.83 18.08 5.65
CA ILE A 176 -18.88 19.19 6.61
C ILE A 176 -18.65 20.54 5.89
N ALA A 177 -17.63 20.61 5.04
CA ALA A 177 -17.29 21.83 4.31
C ALA A 177 -18.44 22.31 3.40
N SER A 178 -19.10 21.38 2.70
CA SER A 178 -20.23 21.70 1.82
C SER A 178 -21.48 22.17 2.57
N SER A 179 -21.70 21.69 3.81
CA SER A 179 -22.86 22.09 4.63
C SER A 179 -22.64 23.34 5.46
N THR A 180 -21.39 23.63 5.85
CA THR A 180 -21.07 24.75 6.76
C THR A 180 -20.36 25.91 6.08
N PHE A 181 -19.82 25.71 4.87
CA PHE A 181 -18.98 26.67 4.13
C PHE A 181 -17.69 27.07 4.88
N GLN A 182 -17.27 26.29 5.89
CA GLN A 182 -16.12 26.57 6.73
C GLN A 182 -14.85 25.83 6.25
N ASN A 183 -14.53 25.98 4.97
CA ASN A 183 -13.46 25.26 4.28
C ASN A 183 -12.12 25.30 5.01
N MET A 184 -11.70 26.50 5.48
CA MET A 184 -10.41 26.66 6.15
C MET A 184 -10.33 25.83 7.43
N SER A 185 -11.33 25.89 8.30
CA SER A 185 -11.36 25.13 9.56
C SER A 185 -11.40 23.65 9.31
N VAL A 186 -12.25 23.18 8.40
CA VAL A 186 -12.45 21.75 8.10
C VAL A 186 -11.20 21.15 7.49
N TYR A 187 -10.66 21.72 6.42
CA TYR A 187 -9.49 21.13 5.75
C TYR A 187 -8.20 21.26 6.57
N THR A 188 -8.11 22.26 7.45
CA THR A 188 -7.02 22.30 8.45
C THR A 188 -7.12 21.11 9.42
N LEU A 189 -8.32 20.78 9.92
CA LEU A 189 -8.52 19.61 10.80
C LEU A 189 -8.27 18.30 10.05
N VAL A 190 -8.71 18.17 8.81
CA VAL A 190 -8.42 17.02 7.94
C VAL A 190 -6.90 16.83 7.79
N ALA A 191 -6.17 17.90 7.48
CA ALA A 191 -4.72 17.86 7.36
C ALA A 191 -4.03 17.45 8.66
N LEU A 192 -4.46 18.01 9.80
CA LEU A 192 -3.94 17.67 11.12
C LEU A 192 -4.18 16.18 11.47
N LEU A 193 -5.35 15.63 11.13
CA LEU A 193 -5.64 14.22 11.36
C LEU A 193 -4.77 13.30 10.49
N TYR A 194 -4.58 13.63 9.20
CA TYR A 194 -3.64 12.87 8.37
C TYR A 194 -2.20 12.97 8.88
N LEU A 195 -1.77 14.12 9.39
CA LEU A 195 -0.46 14.27 10.03
C LEU A 195 -0.37 13.43 11.31
N ALA A 196 -1.43 13.44 12.14
CA ALA A 196 -1.49 12.69 13.38
C ALA A 196 -1.43 11.17 13.15
N LEU A 197 -1.98 10.66 12.04
CA LEU A 197 -1.88 9.26 11.64
C LEU A 197 -0.56 8.95 10.93
N GLY A 198 -0.15 9.80 10.00
CA GLY A 198 0.98 9.55 9.12
C GLY A 198 2.34 9.72 9.79
N LEU A 199 2.52 10.73 10.65
CA LEU A 199 3.82 10.98 11.30
C LEU A 199 4.24 9.83 12.24
N PRO A 200 3.38 9.32 13.15
CA PRO A 200 3.73 8.17 13.98
C PRO A 200 4.05 6.92 13.17
N LEU A 201 3.26 6.67 12.11
CA LEU A 201 3.48 5.54 11.22
C LEU A 201 4.83 5.65 10.49
N MET A 202 5.14 6.82 9.94
CA MET A 202 6.43 7.10 9.28
C MET A 202 7.60 6.94 10.26
N PHE A 203 7.46 7.45 11.48
CA PHE A 203 8.49 7.29 12.52
C PHE A 203 8.71 5.81 12.87
N ALA A 204 7.65 5.04 13.04
CA ALA A 204 7.71 3.60 13.32
C ALA A 204 8.42 2.83 12.19
N VAL A 205 8.07 3.11 10.93
CA VAL A 205 8.69 2.51 9.73
C VAL A 205 10.18 2.84 9.66
N ASN A 206 10.54 4.12 9.85
CA ASN A 206 11.92 4.56 9.82
C ASN A 206 12.76 3.94 10.95
N ARG A 207 12.21 3.82 12.16
CA ARG A 207 12.88 3.18 13.29
C ARG A 207 13.11 1.69 13.05
N LEU A 208 12.12 1.00 12.45
CA LEU A 208 12.25 -0.40 12.07
C LEU A 208 13.33 -0.58 11.00
N GLY A 209 13.33 0.25 9.98
CA GLY A 209 14.35 0.23 8.91
C GLY A 209 15.77 0.41 9.45
N LYS A 210 15.99 1.38 10.35
CA LYS A 210 17.29 1.60 10.99
C LYS A 210 17.77 0.40 11.80
N ARG A 211 16.88 -0.24 12.60
CA ARG A 211 17.22 -1.43 13.39
C ARG A 211 17.67 -2.63 12.53
N LEU A 212 17.07 -2.75 11.34
CA LEU A 212 17.42 -3.84 10.41
C LEU A 212 18.71 -3.55 9.64
N ALA A 213 19.00 -2.28 9.32
CA ALA A 213 20.24 -1.87 8.68
C ALA A 213 21.46 -2.10 9.62
N LEU A 214 21.34 -1.77 10.91
CA LEU A 214 22.42 -1.96 11.89
C LEU A 214 22.81 -3.45 12.10
N ARG A 215 21.90 -4.39 11.84
CA ARG A 215 22.18 -5.83 11.90
C ARG A 215 22.89 -6.39 10.67
N ARG A 216 23.18 -5.54 9.64
CA ARG A 216 23.97 -5.92 8.46
C ARG A 216 25.48 -5.75 8.64
N GLY A 217 25.91 -4.97 9.64
CA GLY A 217 27.32 -4.67 9.90
C GLY A 217 27.94 -5.47 11.05
N ALA A 218 27.21 -6.41 11.61
CA ALA A 218 27.69 -7.38 12.60
C ALA A 218 27.59 -8.81 12.01
#